data_fcc32cd2f2172b5c0ad8bda106fb6e4c
#
_entry.id   fcc32cd2f2172b5c0ad8bda106fb6e4c
#
_cell.length_a   1.000
_cell.length_b   1.000
_cell.length_c   1.000
_cell.angle_alpha   90.00
_cell.angle_beta   90.00
_cell.angle_gamma   90.00
#
_symmetry.space_group_name_H-M   'P 1'
#
loop_
_entity.id
_entity.type
_entity.pdbx_description
1 polymer ?
#
loop_
_entity_poly.entity_id
_entity_poly.type
_entity_poly.pdbx_seq_one_letter_code
_entity_poly.pdbx_strand_id
1 'polypeptide(L)'
;MSGTIEMFCPQWYYHSTISNEYQEQIKKLFDSQVYDDSIYTASPWDCDCMTTFQSESNMKLPWNDWLECIRLDIDDAIDKLKPKMDIEVVPQDAWANKYNRGHFQEYHTHEVPFCNLSMVYFYDIPDNEDVGFRFWYDGHSKYKKSGLAQAFDMPVFPIVIPKVKQGDFMIFPSHYAHMVAPNRNDKPRITFSGNLYVVPNNKESQRDPTPLRK
;
A
#
# COMPACT_ATOMS: atom_id res chain seq x y z
N MET A 1 6.14 -24.61 37.10
CA MET A 1 5.09 -23.79 36.43
C MET A 1 5.63 -23.33 35.10
N SER A 2 4.95 -23.61 34.01
CA SER A 2 5.32 -23.10 32.67
C SER A 2 4.40 -21.94 32.32
N GLY A 3 4.96 -20.75 32.12
CA GLY A 3 4.23 -19.58 31.58
C GLY A 3 4.25 -19.58 30.04
N THR A 4 3.32 -18.88 29.43
CA THR A 4 3.25 -18.69 27.99
C THR A 4 3.42 -17.20 27.65
N ILE A 5 4.18 -16.89 26.60
CA ILE A 5 4.23 -15.55 26.04
C ILE A 5 3.26 -15.51 24.87
N GLU A 6 2.27 -14.64 24.94
CA GLU A 6 1.32 -14.40 23.88
C GLU A 6 1.60 -13.04 23.23
N MET A 7 1.70 -13.02 21.90
CA MET A 7 1.84 -11.79 21.14
C MET A 7 0.46 -11.23 20.75
N PHE A 8 0.30 -9.92 20.84
CA PHE A 8 -0.92 -9.21 20.46
C PHE A 8 -0.63 -8.02 19.57
N CYS A 9 -1.58 -7.65 18.71
CA CYS A 9 -1.48 -6.56 17.75
C CYS A 9 -0.22 -6.60 16.87
N PRO A 10 0.08 -7.71 16.18
CA PRO A 10 1.22 -7.78 15.28
C PRO A 10 1.01 -6.81 14.12
N GLN A 11 2.05 -6.02 13.80
CA GLN A 11 2.09 -5.28 12.54
C GLN A 11 2.53 -6.21 11.42
N TRP A 12 1.95 -6.03 10.22
CA TRP A 12 2.22 -6.87 9.07
C TRP A 12 2.05 -6.12 7.76
N TYR A 13 2.72 -6.56 6.76
CA TYR A 13 2.40 -6.29 5.37
C TYR A 13 2.58 -7.59 4.57
N TYR A 14 1.75 -7.76 3.57
CA TYR A 14 1.91 -8.82 2.58
C TYR A 14 2.69 -8.26 1.39
N HIS A 15 3.56 -9.06 0.78
CA HIS A 15 4.14 -8.75 -0.52
C HIS A 15 4.33 -10.01 -1.35
N SER A 16 4.23 -9.85 -2.65
CA SER A 16 4.46 -10.88 -3.68
C SER A 16 5.12 -10.25 -4.89
N THR A 17 5.70 -11.07 -5.77
CA THR A 17 6.10 -10.64 -7.10
C THR A 17 5.02 -11.09 -8.07
N ILE A 18 4.38 -10.14 -8.77
CA ILE A 18 3.39 -10.45 -9.82
C ILE A 18 4.04 -11.30 -10.90
N SER A 19 3.33 -12.30 -11.44
CA SER A 19 3.87 -13.16 -12.48
C SER A 19 4.34 -12.36 -13.71
N ASN A 20 5.37 -12.83 -14.38
CA ASN A 20 5.90 -12.13 -15.56
C ASN A 20 4.84 -11.93 -16.64
N GLU A 21 3.92 -12.88 -16.81
CA GLU A 21 2.81 -12.77 -17.75
C GLU A 21 1.91 -11.56 -17.41
N TYR A 22 1.51 -11.42 -16.16
CA TYR A 22 0.69 -10.30 -15.72
C TYR A 22 1.46 -8.99 -15.70
N GLN A 23 2.75 -8.99 -15.38
CA GLN A 23 3.58 -7.77 -15.50
C GLN A 23 3.61 -7.26 -16.95
N GLU A 24 3.79 -8.13 -17.93
CA GLU A 24 3.75 -7.77 -19.36
C GLU A 24 2.36 -7.31 -19.80
N GLN A 25 1.31 -7.91 -19.26
CA GLN A 25 -0.07 -7.45 -19.51
C GLN A 25 -0.32 -6.05 -18.95
N ILE A 26 0.05 -5.80 -17.70
CA ILE A 26 -0.04 -4.49 -17.06
C ILE A 26 0.74 -3.45 -17.88
N LYS A 27 1.92 -3.79 -18.33
CA LYS A 27 2.74 -2.92 -19.16
C LYS A 27 2.05 -2.55 -20.47
N LYS A 28 1.46 -3.51 -21.18
CA LYS A 28 0.68 -3.26 -22.40
C LYS A 28 -0.52 -2.35 -22.16
N LEU A 29 -1.16 -2.46 -21.00
CA LEU A 29 -2.32 -1.64 -20.65
C LEU A 29 -1.93 -0.18 -20.38
N PHE A 30 -0.77 0.08 -19.78
CA PHE A 30 -0.44 1.38 -19.21
C PHE A 30 0.72 2.14 -19.87
N ASP A 31 1.70 1.46 -20.52
CA ASP A 31 2.93 2.10 -21.01
C ASP A 31 2.71 3.37 -21.85
N SER A 32 1.70 3.37 -22.71
CA SER A 32 1.40 4.55 -23.55
C SER A 32 0.82 5.74 -22.78
N GLN A 33 0.42 5.54 -21.54
CA GLN A 33 -0.31 6.52 -20.75
C GLN A 33 0.52 7.03 -19.56
N VAL A 34 1.13 6.12 -18.77
CA VAL A 34 1.80 6.50 -17.51
C VAL A 34 3.05 7.34 -17.67
N TYR A 35 3.63 7.39 -18.86
CA TYR A 35 4.75 8.27 -19.15
C TYR A 35 4.31 9.65 -19.70
N ASP A 36 3.04 9.82 -20.06
CA ASP A 36 2.47 11.09 -20.46
C ASP A 36 2.18 11.95 -19.21
N ASP A 37 2.93 13.05 -19.07
CA ASP A 37 2.77 13.97 -17.93
C ASP A 37 1.38 14.63 -17.88
N SER A 38 0.67 14.67 -19.00
CA SER A 38 -0.64 15.32 -19.09
C SER A 38 -1.75 14.62 -18.31
N ILE A 39 -1.57 13.34 -17.95
CA ILE A 39 -2.56 12.62 -17.14
C ILE A 39 -2.45 12.92 -15.64
N TYR A 40 -1.31 13.48 -15.21
CA TYR A 40 -1.04 13.74 -13.83
C TYR A 40 -1.37 15.17 -13.42
N THR A 41 -1.66 15.34 -12.16
CA THR A 41 -1.76 16.64 -11.50
C THR A 41 -0.72 16.69 -10.37
N ALA A 42 -0.37 17.90 -9.91
CA ALA A 42 0.36 18.04 -8.66
C ALA A 42 -0.49 17.45 -7.52
N SER A 43 0.17 16.78 -6.58
CA SER A 43 -0.52 16.28 -5.39
C SER A 43 -1.19 17.43 -4.65
N PRO A 44 -2.43 17.25 -4.13
CA PRO A 44 -3.07 18.25 -3.30
C PRO A 44 -2.52 18.29 -1.86
N TRP A 45 -1.62 17.36 -1.51
CA TRP A 45 -0.99 17.25 -0.20
C TRP A 45 0.32 18.04 -0.16
N ASP A 46 0.86 18.23 1.04
CA ASP A 46 2.14 18.94 1.27
C ASP A 46 3.35 18.05 0.89
N CYS A 47 3.40 17.65 -0.38
CA CYS A 47 4.44 16.80 -0.95
C CYS A 47 4.69 17.13 -2.42
N ASP A 48 5.86 16.73 -2.91
CA ASP A 48 6.24 16.85 -4.32
C ASP A 48 6.06 15.50 -5.02
N CYS A 49 4.86 15.18 -5.49
CA CYS A 49 4.63 14.07 -6.41
C CYS A 49 3.58 14.43 -7.46
N MET A 50 3.66 13.78 -8.59
CA MET A 50 2.64 13.84 -9.62
C MET A 50 1.72 12.64 -9.43
N THR A 51 0.41 12.86 -9.46
CA THR A 51 -0.57 11.80 -9.21
C THR A 51 -1.74 11.89 -10.15
N THR A 52 -2.34 10.76 -10.49
CA THR A 52 -3.63 10.74 -11.17
C THR A 52 -4.81 10.77 -10.20
N PHE A 53 -4.55 10.69 -8.88
CA PHE A 53 -5.59 10.76 -7.86
C PHE A 53 -6.43 12.04 -8.01
N GLN A 54 -7.75 11.89 -8.09
CA GLN A 54 -8.70 12.97 -8.34
C GLN A 54 -8.57 13.69 -9.71
N SER A 55 -7.72 13.21 -10.63
CA SER A 55 -7.69 13.76 -11.99
C SER A 55 -8.81 13.14 -12.85
N GLU A 56 -9.34 13.92 -13.81
CA GLU A 56 -10.30 13.39 -14.79
C GLU A 56 -9.69 12.27 -15.65
N SER A 57 -8.39 12.30 -15.86
CA SER A 57 -7.66 11.28 -16.61
C SER A 57 -7.64 9.94 -15.87
N ASN A 58 -7.68 9.93 -14.53
CA ASN A 58 -7.68 8.70 -13.75
C ASN A 58 -8.84 7.77 -14.11
N MET A 59 -10.01 8.33 -14.40
CA MET A 59 -11.21 7.55 -14.76
C MET A 59 -11.09 6.85 -16.12
N LYS A 60 -10.13 7.25 -16.95
CA LYS A 60 -9.90 6.68 -18.29
C LYS A 60 -8.84 5.58 -18.28
N LEU A 61 -8.10 5.43 -17.17
CA LEU A 61 -7.09 4.41 -17.03
C LEU A 61 -7.73 3.03 -16.81
N PRO A 62 -7.13 1.95 -17.32
CA PRO A 62 -7.71 0.60 -17.30
C PRO A 62 -7.56 -0.10 -15.93
N TRP A 63 -8.05 0.53 -14.86
CA TRP A 63 -7.91 0.03 -13.50
C TRP A 63 -8.58 -1.33 -13.26
N ASN A 64 -9.74 -1.57 -13.92
CA ASN A 64 -10.40 -2.87 -13.79
C ASN A 64 -9.55 -4.01 -14.37
N ASP A 65 -8.90 -3.78 -15.52
CA ASP A 65 -8.01 -4.77 -16.11
C ASP A 65 -6.74 -4.99 -15.26
N TRP A 66 -6.22 -3.91 -14.64
CA TRP A 66 -5.14 -4.03 -13.67
C TRP A 66 -5.53 -4.86 -12.44
N LEU A 67 -6.71 -4.62 -11.89
CA LEU A 67 -7.22 -5.38 -10.74
C LEU A 67 -7.35 -6.87 -11.06
N GLU A 68 -7.75 -7.22 -12.27
CA GLU A 68 -7.78 -8.63 -12.69
C GLU A 68 -6.37 -9.25 -12.74
N CYS A 69 -5.34 -8.48 -13.14
CA CYS A 69 -3.96 -8.96 -13.16
C CYS A 69 -3.39 -9.22 -11.75
N ILE A 70 -3.86 -8.52 -10.73
CA ILE A 70 -3.38 -8.65 -9.34
C ILE A 70 -4.34 -9.43 -8.43
N ARG A 71 -5.46 -9.91 -8.97
CA ARG A 71 -6.52 -10.57 -8.21
C ARG A 71 -6.00 -11.74 -7.39
N LEU A 72 -5.20 -12.61 -8.01
CA LEU A 72 -4.66 -13.80 -7.33
C LEU A 72 -3.76 -13.44 -6.15
N ASP A 73 -3.04 -12.33 -6.23
CA ASP A 73 -2.18 -11.85 -5.14
C ASP A 73 -3.01 -11.25 -3.99
N ILE A 74 -4.13 -10.58 -4.31
CA ILE A 74 -5.09 -10.12 -3.30
C ILE A 74 -5.71 -11.33 -2.58
N ASP A 75 -6.17 -12.33 -3.32
CA ASP A 75 -6.78 -13.54 -2.77
C ASP A 75 -5.78 -14.31 -1.88
N ASP A 76 -4.52 -14.48 -2.35
CA ASP A 76 -3.45 -15.11 -1.56
C ASP A 76 -3.14 -14.33 -0.26
N ALA A 77 -3.15 -13.01 -0.30
CA ALA A 77 -2.97 -12.18 0.90
C ALA A 77 -4.09 -12.44 1.93
N ILE A 78 -5.33 -12.48 1.48
CA ILE A 78 -6.48 -12.73 2.35
C ILE A 78 -6.44 -14.14 2.92
N ASP A 79 -6.12 -15.14 2.11
CA ASP A 79 -5.99 -16.53 2.57
C ASP A 79 -4.91 -16.67 3.64
N LYS A 80 -3.78 -15.98 3.49
CA LYS A 80 -2.69 -15.98 4.50
C LYS A 80 -3.05 -15.27 5.79
N LEU A 81 -3.94 -14.27 5.74
CA LEU A 81 -4.46 -13.59 6.93
C LEU A 81 -5.45 -14.46 7.72
N LYS A 82 -5.98 -15.53 7.10
CA LYS A 82 -6.89 -16.50 7.73
C LYS A 82 -8.06 -15.83 8.44
N PRO A 83 -8.94 -15.11 7.71
CA PRO A 83 -10.08 -14.45 8.30
C PRO A 83 -10.97 -15.46 9.04
N LYS A 84 -11.47 -15.06 10.22
CA LYS A 84 -12.35 -15.91 11.04
C LYS A 84 -13.80 -15.95 10.53
N MET A 85 -14.12 -15.14 9.55
CA MET A 85 -15.44 -15.06 8.92
C MET A 85 -15.27 -15.02 7.40
N ASP A 86 -16.30 -15.33 6.68
CA ASP A 86 -16.35 -15.14 5.23
C ASP A 86 -16.39 -13.65 4.93
N ILE A 87 -15.46 -13.19 4.10
CA ILE A 87 -15.28 -11.78 3.74
C ILE A 87 -15.17 -11.61 2.23
N GLU A 88 -15.61 -10.46 1.75
CA GLU A 88 -15.38 -9.98 0.41
C GLU A 88 -14.42 -8.80 0.46
N VAL A 89 -13.50 -8.72 -0.51
CA VAL A 89 -12.59 -7.59 -0.67
C VAL A 89 -13.01 -6.82 -1.92
N VAL A 90 -13.40 -5.57 -1.71
CA VAL A 90 -13.90 -4.69 -2.75
C VAL A 90 -12.92 -3.56 -2.99
N PRO A 91 -12.37 -3.40 -4.22
CA PRO A 91 -11.59 -2.23 -4.58
C PRO A 91 -12.42 -0.95 -4.46
N GLN A 92 -11.86 0.10 -3.84
CA GLN A 92 -12.50 1.40 -3.72
C GLN A 92 -12.04 2.36 -4.80
N ASP A 93 -10.73 2.48 -4.94
CA ASP A 93 -10.07 3.39 -5.86
C ASP A 93 -8.69 2.85 -6.26
N ALA A 94 -8.17 3.38 -7.35
CA ALA A 94 -6.81 3.14 -7.81
C ALA A 94 -6.29 4.37 -8.53
N TRP A 95 -4.98 4.62 -8.44
CA TRP A 95 -4.32 5.75 -9.08
C TRP A 95 -2.82 5.46 -9.31
N ALA A 96 -2.23 6.20 -10.25
CA ALA A 96 -0.80 6.19 -10.49
C ALA A 96 -0.12 7.37 -9.80
N ASN A 97 1.07 7.12 -9.26
CA ASN A 97 1.97 8.16 -8.75
C ASN A 97 3.28 8.14 -9.54
N LYS A 98 3.77 9.32 -9.90
CA LYS A 98 5.02 9.53 -10.60
C LYS A 98 5.93 10.43 -9.78
N TYR A 99 7.11 9.90 -9.44
CA TYR A 99 8.11 10.60 -8.67
C TYR A 99 9.31 10.92 -9.55
N ASN A 100 9.39 12.15 -10.07
CA ASN A 100 10.58 12.67 -10.73
C ASN A 100 11.71 12.86 -9.72
N ARG A 101 12.90 13.22 -10.18
CA ARG A 101 14.03 13.49 -9.29
C ARG A 101 13.67 14.54 -8.24
N GLY A 102 13.91 14.22 -6.98
CA GLY A 102 13.56 15.05 -5.82
C GLY A 102 12.14 14.87 -5.31
N HIS A 103 11.24 14.31 -6.11
CA HIS A 103 9.86 14.10 -5.68
C HIS A 103 9.77 13.06 -4.56
N PHE A 104 8.87 13.30 -3.62
CA PHE A 104 8.62 12.47 -2.44
C PHE A 104 7.14 12.52 -2.07
N GLN A 105 6.74 11.69 -1.13
CA GLN A 105 5.43 11.77 -0.48
C GLN A 105 5.64 11.71 1.04
N GLU A 106 4.98 12.63 1.75
CA GLU A 106 5.07 12.77 3.19
C GLU A 106 4.52 11.56 3.95
N TYR A 107 4.73 11.52 5.27
CA TYR A 107 4.06 10.55 6.13
C TYR A 107 2.57 10.82 6.19
N HIS A 108 1.79 9.83 5.81
CA HIS A 108 0.34 9.88 5.80
C HIS A 108 -0.27 8.50 6.13
N THR A 109 -1.58 8.49 6.36
CA THR A 109 -2.41 7.30 6.53
C THR A 109 -3.62 7.42 5.62
N HIS A 110 -4.31 6.30 5.37
CA HIS A 110 -5.58 6.31 4.64
C HIS A 110 -6.74 6.06 5.61
N GLU A 111 -6.79 6.79 6.72
CA GLU A 111 -7.83 6.68 7.76
C GLU A 111 -9.15 7.34 7.33
N VAL A 112 -9.71 6.88 6.22
CA VAL A 112 -11.03 7.29 5.74
C VAL A 112 -12.04 6.18 6.00
N PRO A 113 -13.33 6.49 6.17
CA PRO A 113 -14.34 5.46 6.34
C PRO A 113 -14.28 4.40 5.25
N PHE A 114 -14.33 3.13 5.67
CA PHE A 114 -14.31 1.96 4.79
C PHE A 114 -12.99 1.64 4.07
N CYS A 115 -11.93 2.42 4.23
CA CYS A 115 -10.60 2.04 3.78
C CYS A 115 -9.94 1.12 4.82
N ASN A 116 -9.89 -0.18 4.56
CA ASN A 116 -9.32 -1.15 5.49
C ASN A 116 -7.89 -1.52 5.14
N LEU A 117 -7.61 -1.68 3.86
CA LEU A 117 -6.32 -2.07 3.34
C LEU A 117 -5.90 -1.08 2.24
N SER A 118 -4.62 -0.81 2.17
CA SER A 118 -4.00 -0.08 1.07
C SER A 118 -3.09 -1.04 0.31
N MET A 119 -2.94 -0.78 -0.99
CA MET A 119 -2.10 -1.59 -1.87
C MET A 119 -1.19 -0.72 -2.73
N VAL A 120 -0.02 -1.25 -3.06
CA VAL A 120 0.95 -0.60 -3.95
C VAL A 120 1.55 -1.66 -4.89
N TYR A 121 1.56 -1.36 -6.19
CA TYR A 121 2.32 -2.08 -7.19
C TYR A 121 3.50 -1.23 -7.68
N PHE A 122 4.69 -1.78 -7.65
CA PHE A 122 5.93 -1.11 -8.04
C PHE A 122 6.16 -1.28 -9.55
N TYR A 123 5.53 -0.40 -10.35
CA TYR A 123 5.42 -0.53 -11.80
C TYR A 123 6.73 -0.28 -12.53
N ASP A 124 7.37 0.88 -12.32
CA ASP A 124 8.66 1.22 -12.92
C ASP A 124 9.57 1.85 -11.86
N ILE A 125 10.58 1.10 -11.49
CA ILE A 125 11.54 1.46 -10.46
C ILE A 125 12.93 1.48 -11.11
N PRO A 126 13.66 2.59 -11.04
CA PRO A 126 15.02 2.64 -11.58
C PRO A 126 15.91 1.52 -11.04
N ASP A 127 16.70 0.90 -11.90
CA ASP A 127 17.59 -0.21 -11.56
C ASP A 127 18.49 0.10 -10.36
N ASN A 128 18.60 -0.85 -9.43
CA ASN A 128 19.40 -0.78 -8.20
C ASN A 128 18.97 0.30 -7.20
N GLU A 129 17.79 0.90 -7.37
CA GLU A 129 17.28 1.88 -6.43
C GLU A 129 16.33 1.25 -5.41
N ASP A 130 16.38 1.82 -4.22
CA ASP A 130 15.35 1.66 -3.21
C ASP A 130 14.02 2.22 -3.74
N VAL A 131 12.97 1.42 -3.66
CA VAL A 131 11.60 1.83 -4.06
C VAL A 131 11.10 3.07 -3.34
N GLY A 132 11.79 3.51 -2.31
CA GLY A 132 11.47 4.70 -1.53
C GLY A 132 10.40 4.49 -0.47
N PHE A 133 9.66 3.40 -0.49
CA PHE A 133 8.56 3.16 0.45
C PHE A 133 9.06 2.89 1.86
N ARG A 134 8.40 3.50 2.87
CA ARG A 134 8.76 3.41 4.29
C ARG A 134 7.50 3.35 5.14
N PHE A 135 7.47 2.45 6.12
CA PHE A 135 6.51 2.50 7.21
C PHE A 135 7.11 3.21 8.41
N TRP A 136 6.26 3.93 9.15
CA TRP A 136 6.61 4.49 10.44
C TRP A 136 5.99 3.66 11.57
N TYR A 137 6.79 3.37 12.58
CA TYR A 137 6.34 2.64 13.76
C TYR A 137 6.39 3.52 15.03
N ASP A 138 5.26 3.93 15.52
CA ASP A 138 5.16 4.82 16.70
C ASP A 138 5.61 4.17 18.00
N GLY A 139 5.47 2.85 18.12
CA GLY A 139 5.80 2.11 19.33
C GLY A 139 7.28 2.09 19.69
N HIS A 140 8.19 2.34 18.75
CA HIS A 140 9.63 2.21 18.95
C HIS A 140 10.16 3.05 20.12
N SER A 141 9.69 4.28 20.28
CA SER A 141 10.14 5.19 21.33
C SER A 141 9.77 4.69 22.72
N LYS A 142 8.65 4.02 22.86
CA LYS A 142 8.18 3.42 24.12
C LYS A 142 9.07 2.25 24.52
N TYR A 143 9.37 1.35 23.59
CA TYR A 143 10.29 0.24 23.80
C TYR A 143 11.71 0.72 24.16
N LYS A 144 12.22 1.72 23.45
CA LYS A 144 13.54 2.30 23.73
C LYS A 144 13.60 2.95 25.11
N LYS A 145 12.59 3.72 25.48
CA LYS A 145 12.51 4.39 26.80
C LYS A 145 12.34 3.41 27.95
N SER A 146 11.68 2.28 27.74
CA SER A 146 11.49 1.25 28.75
C SER A 146 12.75 0.43 29.03
N GLY A 147 13.78 0.53 28.18
CA GLY A 147 14.98 -0.30 28.26
C GLY A 147 14.79 -1.75 27.78
N LEU A 148 13.59 -2.14 27.38
CA LEU A 148 13.29 -3.50 26.93
C LEU A 148 14.03 -3.89 25.65
N ALA A 149 14.19 -2.96 24.74
CA ALA A 149 14.91 -3.19 23.49
C ALA A 149 16.37 -3.62 23.75
N GLN A 150 17.04 -2.95 24.69
CA GLN A 150 18.41 -3.26 25.09
C GLN A 150 18.50 -4.53 25.95
N ALA A 151 17.54 -4.71 26.87
CA ALA A 151 17.54 -5.84 27.79
C ALA A 151 17.35 -7.19 27.07
N PHE A 152 16.61 -7.21 25.97
CA PHE A 152 16.26 -8.45 25.25
C PHE A 152 16.80 -8.49 23.82
N ASP A 153 17.69 -7.55 23.43
CA ASP A 153 18.24 -7.45 22.08
C ASP A 153 17.15 -7.43 20.98
N MET A 154 16.06 -6.71 21.26
CA MET A 154 14.93 -6.64 20.34
C MET A 154 15.20 -5.65 19.22
N PRO A 155 15.05 -6.04 17.94
CA PRO A 155 15.19 -5.12 16.81
C PRO A 155 13.99 -4.17 16.75
N VAL A 156 14.14 -2.99 17.34
CA VAL A 156 13.09 -1.96 17.32
C VAL A 156 13.54 -0.79 16.46
N PHE A 157 12.92 -0.65 15.29
CA PHE A 157 13.20 0.41 14.34
C PHE A 157 12.01 1.35 14.21
N PRO A 158 12.24 2.68 14.16
CA PRO A 158 11.17 3.64 13.90
C PRO A 158 10.68 3.59 12.45
N ILE A 159 11.55 3.14 11.55
CA ILE A 159 11.27 3.06 10.12
C ILE A 159 11.48 1.63 9.67
N VAL A 160 10.46 1.07 9.03
CA VAL A 160 10.52 -0.25 8.39
C VAL A 160 10.60 -0.05 6.88
N ILE A 161 11.63 -0.61 6.27
CA ILE A 161 11.85 -0.57 4.83
C ILE A 161 11.46 -1.93 4.26
N PRO A 162 10.35 -2.03 3.50
CA PRO A 162 9.97 -3.28 2.86
C PRO A 162 11.03 -3.74 1.86
N LYS A 163 11.27 -5.06 1.81
CA LYS A 163 12.18 -5.66 0.82
C LYS A 163 11.42 -5.93 -0.48
N VAL A 164 11.09 -4.88 -1.19
CA VAL A 164 10.34 -4.93 -2.45
C VAL A 164 11.11 -4.27 -3.59
N LYS A 165 10.79 -4.68 -4.80
CA LYS A 165 11.44 -4.24 -6.06
C LYS A 165 10.39 -4.01 -7.14
N GLN A 166 10.82 -3.61 -8.33
CA GLN A 166 9.95 -3.55 -9.50
C GLN A 166 9.25 -4.87 -9.76
N GLY A 167 7.97 -4.82 -10.10
CA GLY A 167 7.11 -5.97 -10.33
C GLY A 167 6.51 -6.57 -9.05
N ASP A 168 6.93 -6.09 -7.87
CA ASP A 168 6.33 -6.52 -6.62
C ASP A 168 5.02 -5.76 -6.35
N PHE A 169 4.15 -6.44 -5.62
CA PHE A 169 2.88 -5.95 -5.14
C PHE A 169 2.84 -6.06 -3.62
N MET A 170 2.27 -5.08 -2.94
CA MET A 170 2.20 -5.04 -1.49
C MET A 170 0.81 -4.63 -1.01
N ILE A 171 0.33 -5.29 0.06
CA ILE A 171 -0.90 -4.93 0.79
C ILE A 171 -0.56 -4.72 2.27
N PHE A 172 -1.18 -3.73 2.89
CA PHE A 172 -1.01 -3.42 4.31
C PHE A 172 -2.25 -2.72 4.88
N PRO A 173 -2.46 -2.74 6.20
CA PRO A 173 -3.52 -1.98 6.84
C PRO A 173 -3.43 -0.48 6.55
N SER A 174 -4.54 0.11 6.10
CA SER A 174 -4.59 1.50 5.62
C SER A 174 -4.21 2.55 6.67
N HIS A 175 -4.37 2.22 7.96
CA HIS A 175 -4.00 3.09 9.08
C HIS A 175 -2.49 3.11 9.39
N TYR A 176 -1.67 2.31 8.70
CA TYR A 176 -0.22 2.37 8.90
C TYR A 176 0.35 3.65 8.28
N ALA A 177 1.00 4.46 9.11
CA ALA A 177 1.71 5.63 8.64
C ALA A 177 2.86 5.20 7.71
N HIS A 178 2.87 5.76 6.50
CA HIS A 178 3.87 5.45 5.48
C HIS A 178 4.22 6.68 4.65
N MET A 179 5.36 6.60 3.99
CA MET A 179 5.87 7.67 3.14
C MET A 179 6.59 7.08 1.93
N VAL A 180 6.89 7.94 0.97
CA VAL A 180 7.81 7.63 -0.13
C VAL A 180 8.98 8.61 -0.09
N ALA A 181 10.19 8.09 0.13
CA ALA A 181 11.41 8.88 0.19
C ALA A 181 11.73 9.55 -1.16
N PRO A 182 12.45 10.69 -1.16
CA PRO A 182 12.79 11.38 -2.39
C PRO A 182 13.46 10.47 -3.43
N ASN A 183 12.98 10.54 -4.67
CA ASN A 183 13.63 9.88 -5.79
C ASN A 183 14.96 10.59 -6.07
N ARG A 184 16.07 9.87 -6.03
CA ARG A 184 17.41 10.42 -6.27
C ARG A 184 17.92 10.17 -7.70
N ASN A 185 17.17 9.40 -8.48
CA ASN A 185 17.51 9.04 -9.85
C ASN A 185 16.93 10.07 -10.84
N ASP A 186 17.55 10.19 -12.02
CA ASP A 186 17.04 11.02 -13.12
C ASP A 186 15.85 10.37 -13.82
N LYS A 187 15.74 9.03 -13.76
CA LYS A 187 14.54 8.34 -14.23
C LYS A 187 13.40 8.47 -13.21
N PRO A 188 12.19 8.70 -13.66
CA PRO A 188 11.03 8.72 -12.77
C PRO A 188 10.79 7.34 -12.16
N ARG A 189 10.26 7.31 -10.96
CA ARG A 189 9.73 6.12 -10.30
C ARG A 189 8.21 6.18 -10.41
N ILE A 190 7.58 5.08 -10.87
CA ILE A 190 6.13 5.00 -11.06
C ILE A 190 5.57 3.85 -10.22
N THR A 191 4.54 4.15 -9.45
CA THR A 191 3.79 3.15 -8.66
C THR A 191 2.30 3.26 -8.94
N PHE A 192 1.58 2.14 -8.84
CA PHE A 192 0.14 2.14 -8.80
C PHE A 192 -0.31 1.87 -7.37
N SER A 193 -1.17 2.72 -6.88
CA SER A 193 -1.73 2.62 -5.53
C SER A 193 -3.23 2.39 -5.61
N GLY A 194 -3.80 1.84 -4.54
CA GLY A 194 -5.24 1.69 -4.41
C GLY A 194 -5.64 1.35 -2.99
N ASN A 195 -6.94 1.44 -2.74
CA ASN A 195 -7.55 1.11 -1.47
C ASN A 195 -8.55 -0.02 -1.63
N LEU A 196 -8.65 -0.84 -0.59
CA LEU A 196 -9.54 -1.99 -0.53
C LEU A 196 -10.46 -1.87 0.69
N TYR A 197 -11.70 -2.20 0.45
CA TYR A 197 -12.72 -2.33 1.47
C TYR A 197 -12.97 -3.81 1.78
N VAL A 198 -12.99 -4.18 3.05
CA VAL A 198 -13.23 -5.53 3.51
C VAL A 198 -14.61 -5.60 4.14
N VAL A 199 -15.50 -6.39 3.57
CA VAL A 199 -16.88 -6.58 4.06
C VAL A 199 -17.12 -8.02 4.47
N PRO A 200 -17.91 -8.27 5.52
CA PRO A 200 -18.44 -9.60 5.79
C PRO A 200 -19.35 -10.07 4.65
N ASN A 201 -19.12 -11.25 4.14
CA ASN A 201 -19.92 -11.84 3.06
C ASN A 201 -21.26 -12.43 3.56
N ASN A 202 -21.68 -12.09 4.78
CA ASN A 202 -22.93 -12.56 5.34
C ASN A 202 -24.11 -11.79 4.75
N LYS A 203 -24.98 -12.47 4.04
CA LYS A 203 -26.28 -11.94 3.57
C LYS A 203 -27.16 -11.39 4.70
N GLU A 204 -26.88 -11.70 5.96
CA GLU A 204 -27.60 -11.20 7.15
C GLU A 204 -27.04 -9.89 7.71
N SER A 205 -25.82 -9.48 7.36
CA SER A 205 -25.18 -8.25 7.88
C SER A 205 -25.35 -7.03 6.98
N GLN A 206 -26.10 -7.10 5.90
CA GLN A 206 -26.52 -5.92 5.11
C GLN A 206 -27.57 -5.05 5.86
N ARG A 207 -27.61 -5.14 7.17
CA ARG A 207 -28.23 -4.11 7.99
C ARG A 207 -27.29 -2.91 8.04
N ASP A 208 -27.80 -1.84 7.45
CA ASP A 208 -27.30 -0.48 7.42
C ASP A 208 -26.24 -0.19 8.49
N PRO A 209 -25.03 0.27 8.14
CA PRO A 209 -24.07 0.70 9.14
C PRO A 209 -24.75 1.81 9.94
N THR A 210 -25.05 1.52 11.20
CA THR A 210 -25.65 2.47 12.11
C THR A 210 -24.82 3.75 12.10
N PRO A 211 -25.37 4.91 11.70
CA PRO A 211 -24.61 6.12 11.67
C PRO A 211 -24.07 6.40 13.09
N LEU A 212 -22.75 6.56 13.19
CA LEU A 212 -22.11 6.97 14.43
C LEU A 212 -22.87 8.21 14.96
N ARG A 213 -23.53 8.06 16.10
CA ARG A 213 -24.19 9.17 16.77
C ARG A 213 -23.16 10.29 16.99
N LYS A 214 -23.56 11.49 16.54
CA LYS A 214 -22.82 12.73 16.75
C LYS A 214 -22.55 12.99 18.24
#